data_07d66747214527b031f21fa10e443433
#
_entry.id   07d66747214527b031f21fa10e443433
#
_cell.length_a   1.000
_cell.length_b   1.000
_cell.length_c   1.000
_cell.angle_alpha   90.00
_cell.angle_beta   90.00
_cell.angle_gamma   90.00
#
_symmetry.space_group_name_H-M   'P 1'
#
loop_
_entity.id
_entity.type
_entity.pdbx_description
1 polymer ?
#
loop_
_entity_poly.entity_id
_entity_poly.type
_entity_poly.pdbx_seq_one_letter_code
_entity_poly.pdbx_strand_id
1 'polypeptide(L)'
;MEDDFLKLALNLIKSSEDHERYRGKECINLIASEGIKSPAVDEQLSLSKDLESRYAEGENDIKGHVKARHYQGQKYMSKIEDYATDLMKNLFGCSWADVRLVSGTHANLATFKGLSMATKNDRMVVLPLSAGAHITHDYSGLAGKVLGLETINHSYDVDELNINAEKSATIIDAARPGIVTFGGSVFPFPHPVKELAKIAKETGAYIVYDAAHVLGLIAGGEFQDPFREGVDFITASTHKTFPGPQGGVILANCEDERMKKGIKKVQHAVFPLSASNTHLGRLPALGLAALEMKLYGKELAKQTIKNAQTAAKCLFENGIKVLGSQNGFTRSHQLVVDVREYGGGQKLAFSLEDAHIVLNKNLLPYDNQHNRGDPSGLRIGFQDVTRRGFDTDAIEQLCSLMMDVIKAKRSISEVQKDVIKLRQNFNEIKYGFQSVSEAKEHLSKYV
;
A
#
# COMPACT_ATOMS: atom_id res chain seq x y z
N MET A 1 26.64 -14.08 -31.45
CA MET A 1 25.52 -13.06 -31.27
C MET A 1 24.14 -13.72 -31.19
N GLU A 2 23.74 -14.54 -32.19
CA GLU A 2 22.41 -15.20 -32.15
C GLU A 2 22.32 -16.23 -31.01
N ASP A 3 23.35 -17.03 -30.79
CA ASP A 3 23.43 -17.99 -29.67
C ASP A 3 23.38 -17.31 -28.30
N ASP A 4 23.99 -16.13 -28.15
CA ASP A 4 23.96 -15.39 -26.89
C ASP A 4 22.55 -14.82 -26.56
N PHE A 5 21.83 -14.35 -27.59
CA PHE A 5 20.46 -13.87 -27.44
C PHE A 5 19.51 -15.00 -27.00
N LEU A 6 19.61 -16.16 -27.66
CA LEU A 6 18.78 -17.33 -27.29
C LEU A 6 19.10 -17.83 -25.88
N LYS A 7 20.38 -17.82 -25.49
CA LYS A 7 20.81 -18.17 -24.14
C LYS A 7 20.28 -17.19 -23.09
N LEU A 8 20.28 -15.87 -23.37
CA LEU A 8 19.71 -14.86 -22.48
C LEU A 8 18.19 -15.05 -22.31
N ALA A 9 17.48 -15.32 -23.42
CA ALA A 9 16.03 -15.58 -23.36
C ALA A 9 15.72 -16.83 -22.52
N LEU A 10 16.47 -17.91 -22.68
CA LEU A 10 16.30 -19.12 -21.86
C LEU A 10 16.61 -18.85 -20.39
N ASN A 11 17.66 -18.09 -20.09
CA ASN A 11 18.00 -17.73 -18.70
C ASN A 11 16.93 -16.86 -18.06
N LEU A 12 16.28 -15.94 -18.80
CA LEU A 12 15.15 -15.14 -18.33
C LEU A 12 13.99 -16.04 -17.90
N ILE A 13 13.61 -17.01 -18.75
CA ILE A 13 12.51 -17.95 -18.46
C ILE A 13 12.84 -18.77 -17.20
N LYS A 14 14.04 -19.37 -17.15
CA LYS A 14 14.47 -20.14 -15.97
C LYS A 14 14.51 -19.33 -14.70
N SER A 15 15.01 -18.08 -14.77
CA SER A 15 15.04 -17.19 -13.61
C SER A 15 13.64 -16.86 -13.09
N SER A 16 12.64 -16.73 -13.98
CA SER A 16 11.24 -16.56 -13.58
C SER A 16 10.69 -17.80 -12.85
N GLU A 17 10.96 -19.01 -13.38
CA GLU A 17 10.58 -20.27 -12.74
C GLU A 17 11.25 -20.47 -11.37
N ASP A 18 12.54 -20.14 -11.27
CA ASP A 18 13.30 -20.18 -10.02
C ASP A 18 12.75 -19.18 -8.99
N HIS A 19 12.36 -17.97 -9.43
CA HIS A 19 11.73 -16.98 -8.56
C HIS A 19 10.39 -17.48 -8.00
N GLU A 20 9.53 -18.06 -8.83
CA GLU A 20 8.24 -18.61 -8.40
C GLU A 20 8.42 -19.75 -7.39
N ARG A 21 9.46 -20.58 -7.53
CA ARG A 21 9.80 -21.58 -6.54
C ARG A 21 10.29 -20.95 -5.24
N TYR A 22 11.29 -20.08 -5.32
CA TYR A 22 11.95 -19.43 -4.19
C TYR A 22 10.96 -18.56 -3.39
N ARG A 23 10.43 -17.49 -4.02
CA ARG A 23 9.54 -16.55 -3.34
C ARG A 23 8.13 -17.12 -3.09
N GLY A 24 7.59 -17.86 -4.05
CA GLY A 24 6.23 -18.37 -4.00
C GLY A 24 6.02 -19.54 -3.06
N LYS A 25 7.02 -20.46 -2.95
CA LYS A 25 6.84 -21.74 -2.25
C LYS A 25 7.76 -21.97 -1.06
N GLU A 26 8.96 -21.39 -1.07
CA GLU A 26 9.99 -21.67 -0.05
C GLU A 26 10.12 -20.53 0.97
N CYS A 27 9.93 -19.27 0.56
CA CYS A 27 10.09 -18.12 1.44
C CYS A 27 8.83 -17.81 2.25
N ILE A 28 9.02 -17.31 3.48
CA ILE A 28 8.01 -16.60 4.25
C ILE A 28 8.20 -15.10 4.00
N ASN A 29 7.18 -14.46 3.40
CA ASN A 29 7.23 -13.06 2.99
C ASN A 29 6.71 -12.13 4.09
N LEU A 30 7.58 -11.27 4.59
CA LEU A 30 7.30 -10.25 5.59
C LEU A 30 7.57 -8.82 5.07
N ILE A 31 7.62 -8.63 3.75
CA ILE A 31 7.76 -7.29 3.17
C ILE A 31 6.43 -6.54 3.32
N ALA A 32 6.44 -5.43 4.06
CA ALA A 32 5.24 -4.67 4.39
C ALA A 32 4.54 -4.03 3.18
N SER A 33 5.19 -3.95 2.03
CA SER A 33 4.65 -3.38 0.79
C SER A 33 4.21 -4.42 -0.25
N GLU A 34 4.18 -5.70 0.10
CA GLU A 34 3.76 -6.78 -0.79
C GLU A 34 2.52 -7.49 -0.23
N GLY A 35 1.54 -7.76 -1.09
CA GLY A 35 0.35 -8.51 -0.76
C GLY A 35 0.09 -9.59 -1.79
N ILE A 36 -0.41 -10.74 -1.34
CA ILE A 36 -0.78 -11.84 -2.23
C ILE A 36 -2.26 -11.76 -2.60
N LYS A 37 -2.54 -11.95 -3.89
CA LYS A 37 -3.91 -12.06 -4.42
C LYS A 37 -4.49 -13.44 -4.14
N SER A 38 -5.82 -13.56 -4.17
CA SER A 38 -6.49 -14.87 -4.20
C SER A 38 -6.30 -15.57 -5.55
N PRO A 39 -6.44 -16.88 -5.60
CA PRO A 39 -6.46 -17.62 -6.88
C PRO A 39 -7.50 -17.08 -7.85
N ALA A 40 -8.69 -16.69 -7.38
CA ALA A 40 -9.73 -16.11 -8.22
C ALA A 40 -9.33 -14.75 -8.82
N VAL A 41 -8.65 -13.89 -8.08
CA VAL A 41 -8.15 -12.59 -8.59
C VAL A 41 -7.05 -12.81 -9.63
N ASP A 42 -6.16 -13.78 -9.44
CA ASP A 42 -5.13 -14.14 -10.42
C ASP A 42 -5.74 -14.80 -11.69
N GLU A 43 -6.73 -15.70 -11.51
CA GLU A 43 -7.47 -16.26 -12.63
C GLU A 43 -8.20 -15.19 -13.43
N GLN A 44 -8.83 -14.21 -12.76
CA GLN A 44 -9.52 -13.11 -13.43
C GLN A 44 -8.56 -12.22 -14.25
N LEU A 45 -7.33 -11.98 -13.77
CA LEU A 45 -6.30 -11.31 -14.56
C LEU A 45 -6.00 -12.08 -15.86
N SER A 46 -5.83 -13.39 -15.77
CA SER A 46 -5.56 -14.26 -16.92
C SER A 46 -6.74 -14.31 -17.90
N LEU A 47 -7.97 -14.29 -17.40
CA LEU A 47 -9.18 -14.25 -18.23
C LEU A 47 -9.36 -12.91 -18.94
N SER A 48 -8.78 -11.84 -18.44
CA SER A 48 -8.89 -10.48 -18.98
C SER A 48 -7.81 -10.11 -20.01
N LYS A 49 -7.10 -11.10 -20.56
CA LYS A 49 -5.95 -10.91 -21.47
C LYS A 49 -6.25 -10.09 -22.73
N ASP A 50 -7.47 -10.16 -23.28
CA ASP A 50 -7.86 -9.34 -24.44
C ASP A 50 -7.90 -7.84 -24.07
N LEU A 51 -8.39 -7.51 -22.88
CA LEU A 51 -8.47 -6.14 -22.39
C LEU A 51 -7.09 -5.47 -22.24
N GLU A 52 -6.03 -6.24 -21.94
CA GLU A 52 -4.65 -5.73 -21.86
C GLU A 52 -4.14 -5.17 -23.18
N SER A 53 -4.69 -5.67 -24.31
CA SER A 53 -4.28 -5.27 -25.66
C SER A 53 -5.14 -4.13 -26.22
N ARG A 54 -6.11 -3.61 -25.45
CA ARG A 54 -7.09 -2.62 -25.92
C ARG A 54 -6.76 -1.22 -25.47
N TYR A 55 -7.24 -0.26 -26.23
CA TYR A 55 -7.04 1.17 -26.01
C TYR A 55 -8.37 1.79 -25.54
N ALA A 56 -8.33 2.47 -24.40
CA ALA A 56 -9.49 3.13 -23.79
C ALA A 56 -9.17 4.59 -23.47
N GLU A 57 -8.48 5.25 -24.37
CA GLU A 57 -8.16 6.66 -24.21
C GLU A 57 -9.41 7.53 -24.17
N GLY A 58 -9.36 8.55 -23.35
CA GLY A 58 -10.46 9.44 -23.09
C GLY A 58 -11.13 9.15 -21.75
N GLU A 59 -12.11 9.95 -21.41
CA GLU A 59 -12.88 9.84 -20.18
C GLU A 59 -14.30 9.44 -20.47
N ASN A 60 -14.92 8.66 -19.58
CA ASN A 60 -16.36 8.76 -19.42
C ASN A 60 -16.63 10.15 -18.88
N ASP A 61 -17.61 10.87 -19.41
CA ASP A 61 -18.02 12.12 -18.79
C ASP A 61 -18.58 11.81 -17.37
N ILE A 62 -18.74 12.87 -16.55
CA ILE A 62 -19.29 12.73 -15.18
C ILE A 62 -20.66 12.01 -15.14
N LYS A 63 -21.30 11.83 -16.31
CA LYS A 63 -22.57 11.13 -16.50
C LYS A 63 -22.40 9.71 -17.09
N GLY A 64 -21.17 9.19 -17.23
CA GLY A 64 -20.92 7.85 -17.74
C GLY A 64 -21.18 7.65 -19.25
N HIS A 65 -21.11 8.71 -20.05
CA HIS A 65 -21.37 8.58 -21.48
C HIS A 65 -20.12 8.13 -22.25
N VAL A 66 -20.20 7.01 -22.94
CA VAL A 66 -19.18 6.42 -23.81
C VAL A 66 -18.69 7.39 -24.91
N LYS A 67 -19.45 8.47 -25.18
CA LYS A 67 -19.16 9.45 -26.24
C LYS A 67 -17.86 10.26 -26.04
N ALA A 68 -17.30 10.30 -24.83
CA ALA A 68 -16.06 11.01 -24.54
C ALA A 68 -14.79 10.18 -24.86
N ARG A 69 -14.92 8.90 -25.19
CA ARG A 69 -13.80 8.05 -25.59
C ARG A 69 -13.37 8.35 -27.02
N HIS A 70 -12.05 8.37 -27.25
CA HIS A 70 -11.47 8.63 -28.56
C HIS A 70 -11.52 7.42 -29.51
N TYR A 71 -11.67 6.21 -28.97
CA TYR A 71 -11.64 4.95 -29.73
C TYR A 71 -12.98 4.22 -29.71
N GLN A 72 -13.23 3.45 -30.76
CA GLN A 72 -14.41 2.62 -30.85
C GLN A 72 -14.23 1.29 -30.11
N GLY A 73 -15.27 0.47 -29.97
CA GLY A 73 -15.21 -0.81 -29.29
C GLY A 73 -15.41 -0.76 -27.78
N GLN A 74 -15.84 0.38 -27.24
CA GLN A 74 -15.89 0.67 -25.80
C GLN A 74 -17.10 0.06 -25.05
N LYS A 75 -18.03 -0.61 -25.73
CA LYS A 75 -19.32 -1.08 -25.17
C LYS A 75 -19.20 -1.82 -23.83
N TYR A 76 -18.22 -2.72 -23.72
CA TYR A 76 -17.98 -3.49 -22.49
C TYR A 76 -16.84 -2.89 -21.66
N MET A 77 -15.84 -2.29 -22.27
CA MET A 77 -14.69 -1.70 -21.61
C MET A 77 -15.11 -0.57 -20.68
N SER A 78 -15.98 0.33 -21.12
CA SER A 78 -16.52 1.40 -20.28
C SER A 78 -17.34 0.85 -19.11
N LYS A 79 -18.17 -0.19 -19.35
CA LYS A 79 -18.92 -0.84 -18.26
C LYS A 79 -18.02 -1.49 -17.21
N ILE A 80 -16.91 -2.10 -17.63
CA ILE A 80 -15.93 -2.71 -16.72
C ILE A 80 -15.30 -1.64 -15.84
N GLU A 81 -14.92 -0.51 -16.42
CA GLU A 81 -14.36 0.63 -15.67
C GLU A 81 -15.39 1.21 -14.69
N ASP A 82 -16.64 1.42 -15.15
CA ASP A 82 -17.73 1.92 -14.30
C ASP A 82 -18.00 0.97 -13.13
N TYR A 83 -18.10 -0.36 -13.37
CA TYR A 83 -18.32 -1.34 -12.30
C TYR A 83 -17.17 -1.40 -11.32
N ALA A 84 -15.90 -1.40 -11.80
CA ALA A 84 -14.75 -1.38 -10.90
C ALA A 84 -14.73 -0.10 -10.05
N THR A 85 -15.05 1.04 -10.66
CA THR A 85 -15.16 2.34 -9.97
C THR A 85 -16.28 2.31 -8.92
N ASP A 86 -17.46 1.80 -9.26
CA ASP A 86 -18.61 1.74 -8.34
C ASP A 86 -18.37 0.76 -7.19
N LEU A 87 -17.70 -0.37 -7.43
CA LEU A 87 -17.31 -1.29 -6.38
C LEU A 87 -16.34 -0.63 -5.40
N MET A 88 -15.36 0.13 -5.87
CA MET A 88 -14.44 0.87 -5.00
C MET A 88 -15.17 1.98 -4.23
N LYS A 89 -16.05 2.74 -4.88
CA LYS A 89 -16.89 3.75 -4.20
C LYS A 89 -17.74 3.14 -3.08
N ASN A 90 -18.42 2.04 -3.37
CA ASN A 90 -19.28 1.36 -2.39
C ASN A 90 -18.47 0.78 -1.23
N LEU A 91 -17.30 0.21 -1.50
CA LEU A 91 -16.43 -0.37 -0.46
C LEU A 91 -15.95 0.69 0.55
N PHE A 92 -15.58 1.88 0.05
CA PHE A 92 -15.04 2.96 0.87
C PHE A 92 -16.06 4.04 1.27
N GLY A 93 -17.33 3.89 0.86
CA GLY A 93 -18.39 4.85 1.19
C GLY A 93 -18.12 6.25 0.63
N CYS A 94 -17.56 6.36 -0.56
CA CYS A 94 -17.25 7.63 -1.20
C CYS A 94 -18.06 7.85 -2.49
N SER A 95 -18.21 9.11 -2.92
CA SER A 95 -19.01 9.47 -4.08
C SER A 95 -18.23 9.49 -5.39
N TRP A 96 -16.90 9.53 -5.33
CA TRP A 96 -16.02 9.57 -6.50
C TRP A 96 -14.79 8.68 -6.32
N ALA A 97 -14.39 8.00 -7.40
CA ALA A 97 -13.16 7.23 -7.46
C ALA A 97 -12.56 7.29 -8.85
N ASP A 98 -11.23 7.19 -8.94
CA ASP A 98 -10.50 6.96 -10.19
C ASP A 98 -9.65 5.69 -10.04
N VAL A 99 -9.90 4.71 -10.90
CA VAL A 99 -9.23 3.41 -10.90
C VAL A 99 -8.20 3.24 -12.01
N ARG A 100 -7.93 4.30 -12.78
CA ARG A 100 -7.05 4.28 -13.96
C ARG A 100 -5.56 4.29 -13.62
N LEU A 101 -5.19 4.54 -12.38
CA LEU A 101 -3.81 4.73 -11.92
C LEU A 101 -3.02 3.42 -11.93
N VAL A 102 -1.79 3.45 -12.46
CA VAL A 102 -0.93 2.26 -12.57
C VAL A 102 -0.17 1.95 -11.28
N SER A 103 -0.14 2.87 -10.33
CA SER A 103 0.53 2.70 -9.02
C SER A 103 0.05 3.75 -8.01
N GLY A 104 0.37 3.57 -6.72
CA GLY A 104 0.18 4.59 -5.70
C GLY A 104 1.00 5.86 -5.98
N THR A 105 2.20 5.72 -6.54
CA THR A 105 3.02 6.87 -7.00
C THR A 105 2.29 7.68 -8.05
N HIS A 106 1.64 7.03 -9.02
CA HIS A 106 0.84 7.71 -10.05
C HIS A 106 -0.40 8.38 -9.44
N ALA A 107 -1.03 7.75 -8.45
CA ALA A 107 -2.14 8.36 -7.71
C ALA A 107 -1.68 9.64 -6.99
N ASN A 108 -0.54 9.63 -6.31
CA ASN A 108 0.06 10.80 -5.68
C ASN A 108 0.40 11.89 -6.71
N LEU A 109 1.04 11.51 -7.82
CA LEU A 109 1.40 12.46 -8.90
C LEU A 109 0.18 13.22 -9.41
N ALA A 110 -0.87 12.49 -9.79
CA ALA A 110 -2.09 13.09 -10.33
C ALA A 110 -2.82 13.95 -9.28
N THR A 111 -2.91 13.46 -8.04
CA THR A 111 -3.57 14.19 -6.96
C THR A 111 -2.81 15.47 -6.61
N PHE A 112 -1.51 15.41 -6.36
CA PHE A 112 -0.72 16.61 -6.01
C PHE A 112 -0.70 17.62 -7.13
N LYS A 113 -0.52 17.20 -8.40
CA LYS A 113 -0.59 18.08 -9.55
C LYS A 113 -1.95 18.72 -9.70
N GLY A 114 -3.02 17.93 -9.62
CA GLY A 114 -4.39 18.43 -9.74
C GLY A 114 -4.74 19.46 -8.65
N LEU A 115 -4.34 19.18 -7.41
CA LEU A 115 -4.65 20.05 -6.27
C LEU A 115 -3.80 21.33 -6.26
N SER A 116 -2.52 21.28 -6.68
CA SER A 116 -1.72 22.48 -6.92
C SER A 116 -2.38 23.38 -7.97
N MET A 117 -2.87 22.81 -9.09
CA MET A 117 -3.64 23.58 -10.08
C MET A 117 -4.97 24.13 -9.53
N ALA A 118 -5.64 23.40 -8.63
CA ALA A 118 -6.91 23.83 -8.05
C ALA A 118 -6.73 24.99 -7.07
N THR A 119 -5.71 24.93 -6.22
CA THR A 119 -5.41 25.95 -5.19
C THR A 119 -4.60 27.11 -5.75
N LYS A 120 -3.83 26.90 -6.83
CA LYS A 120 -2.79 27.81 -7.33
C LYS A 120 -1.74 28.09 -6.24
N ASN A 121 -1.43 27.09 -5.43
CA ASN A 121 -0.51 27.15 -4.31
C ASN A 121 0.37 25.91 -4.35
N ASP A 122 1.67 26.09 -4.46
CA ASP A 122 2.65 25.02 -4.62
C ASP A 122 3.28 24.58 -3.28
N ARG A 123 2.77 25.09 -2.15
CA ARG A 123 3.21 24.66 -0.81
C ARG A 123 2.41 23.45 -0.32
N MET A 124 3.14 22.50 0.25
CA MET A 124 2.61 21.23 0.71
C MET A 124 3.18 20.89 2.09
N VAL A 125 2.31 20.61 3.08
CA VAL A 125 2.75 20.10 4.38
C VAL A 125 2.70 18.57 4.34
N VAL A 126 3.82 17.93 4.69
CA VAL A 126 4.07 16.50 4.49
C VAL A 126 4.68 15.84 5.72
N LEU A 127 4.55 14.53 5.86
CA LEU A 127 5.34 13.76 6.80
C LEU A 127 6.82 13.76 6.34
N PRO A 128 7.82 13.97 7.22
CA PRO A 128 9.23 13.87 6.81
C PRO A 128 9.65 12.43 6.48
N LEU A 129 10.64 12.27 5.57
CA LEU A 129 11.17 10.95 5.21
C LEU A 129 11.71 10.18 6.43
N SER A 130 12.33 10.87 7.39
CA SER A 130 12.81 10.27 8.64
C SER A 130 11.69 9.69 9.50
N ALA A 131 10.47 10.19 9.34
CA ALA A 131 9.27 9.68 10.00
C ALA A 131 8.53 8.59 9.21
N GLY A 132 9.10 8.14 8.09
CA GLY A 132 8.53 7.08 7.27
C GLY A 132 7.61 7.55 6.14
N ALA A 133 7.69 8.82 5.71
CA ALA A 133 7.00 9.27 4.51
C ALA A 133 7.40 8.45 3.28
N HIS A 134 6.52 8.42 2.28
CA HIS A 134 6.91 7.92 0.97
C HIS A 134 7.68 9.00 0.21
N ILE A 135 8.68 8.61 -0.60
CA ILE A 135 9.52 9.53 -1.39
C ILE A 135 8.71 10.46 -2.32
N THR A 136 7.48 10.09 -2.68
CA THR A 136 6.60 10.94 -3.48
C THR A 136 6.16 12.21 -2.76
N HIS A 137 6.20 12.26 -1.44
CA HIS A 137 5.82 13.43 -0.66
C HIS A 137 6.97 14.41 -0.46
N ASP A 138 8.20 13.97 -0.66
CA ASP A 138 9.38 14.71 -0.30
C ASP A 138 9.88 15.64 -1.40
N TYR A 139 10.56 16.72 -1.01
CA TYR A 139 11.21 17.64 -1.93
C TYR A 139 12.26 16.96 -2.82
N SER A 140 12.98 15.96 -2.30
CA SER A 140 13.97 15.20 -3.07
C SER A 140 13.35 14.21 -4.06
N GLY A 141 12.05 13.97 -3.97
CA GLY A 141 11.29 13.04 -4.79
C GLY A 141 10.28 13.70 -5.72
N LEU A 142 9.11 13.06 -5.86
CA LEU A 142 8.08 13.47 -6.82
C LEU A 142 7.55 14.88 -6.54
N ALA A 143 7.19 15.20 -5.30
CA ALA A 143 6.61 16.49 -4.95
C ALA A 143 7.55 17.65 -5.36
N GLY A 144 8.83 17.62 -4.92
CA GLY A 144 9.79 18.69 -5.28
C GLY A 144 10.36 18.56 -6.67
N LYS A 145 11.02 17.44 -6.99
CA LYS A 145 11.82 17.32 -8.22
C LYS A 145 10.99 17.18 -9.49
N VAL A 146 9.81 16.58 -9.43
CA VAL A 146 8.95 16.39 -10.61
C VAL A 146 7.88 17.49 -10.71
N LEU A 147 7.23 17.82 -9.60
CA LEU A 147 6.10 18.75 -9.60
C LEU A 147 6.47 20.19 -9.23
N GLY A 148 7.68 20.43 -8.70
CA GLY A 148 8.13 21.76 -8.28
C GLY A 148 7.44 22.27 -7.01
N LEU A 149 6.89 21.39 -6.17
CA LEU A 149 6.20 21.77 -4.95
C LEU A 149 7.22 22.05 -3.84
N GLU A 150 6.96 23.07 -3.05
CA GLU A 150 7.67 23.38 -1.80
C GLU A 150 7.09 22.47 -0.69
N THR A 151 7.91 21.59 -0.13
CA THR A 151 7.48 20.69 0.95
C THR A 151 7.93 21.20 2.31
N ILE A 152 7.01 21.25 3.26
CA ILE A 152 7.21 21.69 4.64
C ILE A 152 6.86 20.50 5.53
N ASN A 153 7.75 20.14 6.45
CA ASN A 153 7.54 18.95 7.27
C ASN A 153 6.58 19.21 8.43
N HIS A 154 5.66 18.25 8.67
CA HIS A 154 4.98 18.13 9.96
C HIS A 154 6.00 18.00 11.10
N SER A 155 5.65 18.47 12.29
CA SER A 155 6.36 18.07 13.49
C SER A 155 6.07 16.62 13.80
N TYR A 156 7.12 15.82 13.97
CA TYR A 156 7.01 14.39 14.29
C TYR A 156 7.55 14.12 15.69
N ASP A 157 6.81 13.31 16.43
CA ASP A 157 7.21 12.81 17.74
C ASP A 157 7.78 11.40 17.57
N VAL A 158 9.08 11.26 17.85
CA VAL A 158 9.81 10.00 17.64
C VAL A 158 9.41 8.93 18.69
N ASP A 159 9.07 9.37 19.89
CA ASP A 159 8.67 8.46 20.98
C ASP A 159 7.25 7.94 20.74
N GLU A 160 6.35 8.80 20.30
CA GLU A 160 4.97 8.41 19.95
C GLU A 160 4.86 7.74 18.57
N LEU A 161 5.91 7.79 17.75
CA LEU A 161 5.93 7.38 16.35
C LEU A 161 4.77 7.99 15.56
N ASN A 162 4.51 9.27 15.79
CA ASN A 162 3.36 9.95 15.19
C ASN A 162 3.62 11.45 14.98
N ILE A 163 2.72 12.08 14.23
CA ILE A 163 2.68 13.52 14.04
C ILE A 163 2.31 14.18 15.37
N ASN A 164 3.07 15.21 15.80
CA ASN A 164 2.69 16.07 16.89
C ASN A 164 1.63 17.06 16.42
N ALA A 165 0.39 16.87 16.84
CA ALA A 165 -0.75 17.63 16.34
C ALA A 165 -0.65 19.14 16.66
N GLU A 166 -0.29 19.53 17.88
CA GLU A 166 -0.23 20.93 18.28
C GLU A 166 0.82 21.72 17.49
N LYS A 167 2.04 21.20 17.42
CA LYS A 167 3.11 21.80 16.64
C LYS A 167 2.81 21.82 15.15
N SER A 168 2.21 20.75 14.62
CA SER A 168 1.82 20.67 13.20
C SER A 168 0.69 21.63 12.85
N ALA A 169 -0.26 21.88 13.76
CA ALA A 169 -1.28 22.92 13.57
C ALA A 169 -0.64 24.30 13.39
N THR A 170 0.34 24.65 14.22
CA THR A 170 1.09 25.91 14.09
C THR A 170 1.84 26.00 12.76
N ILE A 171 2.45 24.89 12.30
CA ILE A 171 3.14 24.83 11.00
C ILE A 171 2.14 25.03 9.85
N ILE A 172 0.98 24.36 9.86
CA ILE A 172 -0.04 24.47 8.83
C ILE A 172 -0.56 25.91 8.75
N ASP A 173 -0.86 26.55 9.90
CA ASP A 173 -1.35 27.92 9.95
C ASP A 173 -0.33 28.91 9.38
N ALA A 174 0.94 28.80 9.79
CA ALA A 174 2.01 29.67 9.30
C ALA A 174 2.32 29.46 7.81
N ALA A 175 2.34 28.21 7.34
CA ALA A 175 2.67 27.86 5.96
C ALA A 175 1.55 28.19 4.97
N ARG A 176 0.29 28.17 5.42
CA ARG A 176 -0.90 28.31 4.56
C ARG A 176 -0.79 27.49 3.27
N PRO A 177 -0.63 26.16 3.37
CA PRO A 177 -0.34 25.32 2.21
C PRO A 177 -1.55 25.16 1.28
N GLY A 178 -1.31 24.72 0.04
CA GLY A 178 -2.36 24.25 -0.86
C GLY A 178 -2.77 22.80 -0.58
N ILE A 179 -1.87 22.02 0.03
CA ILE A 179 -2.07 20.59 0.30
C ILE A 179 -1.49 20.25 1.68
N VAL A 180 -2.22 19.49 2.48
CA VAL A 180 -1.73 18.83 3.71
C VAL A 180 -1.84 17.32 3.51
N THR A 181 -0.75 16.57 3.74
CA THR A 181 -0.76 15.12 3.56
C THR A 181 -0.56 14.37 4.86
N PHE A 182 -1.22 13.22 4.93
CA PHE A 182 -1.06 12.21 5.97
C PHE A 182 -0.75 10.86 5.32
N GLY A 183 -0.31 9.89 6.11
CA GLY A 183 0.07 8.57 5.62
C GLY A 183 1.52 8.49 5.19
N GLY A 184 1.97 7.29 4.85
CA GLY A 184 3.36 7.04 4.47
C GLY A 184 3.70 5.56 4.37
N SER A 185 5.02 5.27 4.26
CA SER A 185 5.56 3.91 4.12
C SER A 185 5.77 3.20 5.45
N VAL A 186 6.05 3.94 6.53
CA VAL A 186 6.10 3.45 7.90
C VAL A 186 4.93 4.05 8.66
N PHE A 187 3.98 3.22 9.06
CA PHE A 187 2.68 3.69 9.50
C PHE A 187 2.09 2.77 10.59
N PRO A 188 2.73 2.71 11.78
CA PRO A 188 2.29 1.82 12.85
C PRO A 188 1.02 2.30 13.56
N PHE A 189 0.76 3.61 13.62
CA PHE A 189 -0.39 4.20 14.32
C PHE A 189 -1.19 5.16 13.44
N PRO A 190 -2.51 5.32 13.65
CA PRO A 190 -3.32 6.33 12.99
C PRO A 190 -2.75 7.73 13.21
N HIS A 191 -2.70 8.54 12.16
CA HIS A 191 -2.28 9.94 12.25
C HIS A 191 -3.39 10.83 12.82
N PRO A 192 -3.07 11.98 13.47
CA PRO A 192 -4.04 12.88 14.09
C PRO A 192 -4.75 13.75 13.03
N VAL A 193 -5.44 13.10 12.09
CA VAL A 193 -6.15 13.77 10.98
C VAL A 193 -7.27 14.64 11.51
N LYS A 194 -8.10 14.09 12.41
CA LYS A 194 -9.27 14.80 12.97
C LYS A 194 -8.89 16.11 13.67
N GLU A 195 -7.76 16.08 14.39
CA GLU A 195 -7.24 17.23 15.14
C GLU A 195 -6.72 18.32 14.20
N LEU A 196 -6.15 17.92 13.04
CA LEU A 196 -5.53 18.85 12.10
C LEU A 196 -6.45 19.28 10.95
N ALA A 197 -7.55 18.55 10.71
CA ALA A 197 -8.44 18.80 9.59
C ALA A 197 -9.07 20.20 9.62
N LYS A 198 -9.42 20.71 10.81
CA LYS A 198 -10.03 22.04 10.94
C LYS A 198 -9.07 23.13 10.46
N ILE A 199 -7.85 23.18 11.00
CA ILE A 199 -6.86 24.21 10.64
C ILE A 199 -6.45 24.10 9.17
N ALA A 200 -6.30 22.87 8.65
CA ALA A 200 -5.99 22.68 7.23
C ALA A 200 -7.07 23.26 6.31
N LYS A 201 -8.36 23.05 6.62
CA LYS A 201 -9.48 23.61 5.87
C LYS A 201 -9.57 25.15 6.00
N GLU A 202 -9.32 25.70 7.18
CA GLU A 202 -9.30 27.14 7.43
C GLU A 202 -8.19 27.86 6.64
N THR A 203 -7.08 27.20 6.36
CA THR A 203 -6.03 27.72 5.46
C THR A 203 -6.37 27.59 3.98
N GLY A 204 -7.44 26.89 3.62
CA GLY A 204 -7.87 26.61 2.24
C GLY A 204 -7.17 25.39 1.61
N ALA A 205 -6.40 24.63 2.37
CA ALA A 205 -5.71 23.44 1.89
C ALA A 205 -6.67 22.29 1.57
N TYR A 206 -6.32 21.44 0.60
CA TYR A 206 -6.88 20.10 0.47
C TYR A 206 -6.11 19.12 1.36
N ILE A 207 -6.85 18.20 1.97
CA ILE A 207 -6.30 17.17 2.84
C ILE A 207 -6.21 15.87 2.05
N VAL A 208 -4.99 15.34 1.90
CA VAL A 208 -4.72 14.09 1.19
C VAL A 208 -4.22 13.04 2.18
N TYR A 209 -4.75 11.84 2.10
CA TYR A 209 -4.33 10.70 2.90
C TYR A 209 -3.76 9.61 2.01
N ASP A 210 -2.45 9.39 2.09
CA ASP A 210 -1.80 8.27 1.40
C ASP A 210 -2.02 6.97 2.17
N ALA A 211 -3.05 6.24 1.75
CA ALA A 211 -3.46 4.97 2.32
C ALA A 211 -2.73 3.76 1.71
N ALA A 212 -1.67 3.96 0.90
CA ALA A 212 -1.05 2.88 0.15
C ALA A 212 -0.71 1.65 1.01
N HIS A 213 -0.27 1.85 2.23
CA HIS A 213 0.05 0.77 3.17
C HIS A 213 -1.15 0.23 3.96
N VAL A 214 -2.18 1.02 4.15
CA VAL A 214 -3.29 0.69 5.08
C VAL A 214 -4.66 0.56 4.41
N LEU A 215 -4.73 0.64 3.07
CA LEU A 215 -6.00 0.61 2.34
C LEU A 215 -6.86 -0.62 2.68
N GLY A 216 -6.24 -1.80 2.80
CA GLY A 216 -6.94 -3.03 3.17
C GLY A 216 -7.45 -3.00 4.62
N LEU A 217 -6.70 -2.40 5.53
CA LEU A 217 -7.12 -2.25 6.94
C LEU A 217 -8.29 -1.26 7.07
N ILE A 218 -8.28 -0.17 6.28
CA ILE A 218 -9.37 0.80 6.18
C ILE A 218 -10.61 0.13 5.59
N ALA A 219 -10.47 -0.62 4.48
CA ALA A 219 -11.57 -1.37 3.88
C ALA A 219 -12.20 -2.39 4.85
N GLY A 220 -11.39 -3.01 5.71
CA GLY A 220 -11.84 -3.91 6.77
C GLY A 220 -12.43 -3.20 8.00
N GLY A 221 -12.34 -1.88 8.10
CA GLY A 221 -12.85 -1.11 9.24
C GLY A 221 -12.06 -1.29 10.54
N GLU A 222 -10.82 -1.77 10.47
CA GLU A 222 -9.97 -2.07 11.65
C GLU A 222 -8.81 -1.06 11.82
N PHE A 223 -8.84 0.03 11.04
CA PHE A 223 -7.88 1.13 11.13
C PHE A 223 -8.62 2.48 11.18
N GLN A 224 -8.02 3.54 10.65
CA GLN A 224 -8.57 4.89 10.59
C GLN A 224 -9.72 4.98 9.58
N ASP A 225 -10.67 5.88 9.78
CA ASP A 225 -11.67 6.27 8.79
C ASP A 225 -11.38 7.70 8.29
N PRO A 226 -10.53 7.86 7.27
CA PRO A 226 -10.02 9.17 6.87
C PRO A 226 -11.11 10.15 6.42
N PHE A 227 -12.17 9.68 5.75
CA PHE A 227 -13.26 10.56 5.31
C PHE A 227 -14.04 11.13 6.47
N ARG A 228 -14.36 10.33 7.48
CA ARG A 228 -15.04 10.82 8.71
C ARG A 228 -14.16 11.75 9.53
N GLU A 229 -12.85 11.65 9.39
CA GLU A 229 -11.90 12.54 10.05
C GLU A 229 -11.62 13.82 9.26
N GLY A 230 -12.19 13.98 8.07
CA GLY A 230 -12.16 15.22 7.30
C GLY A 230 -11.21 15.26 6.12
N VAL A 231 -10.66 14.11 5.69
CA VAL A 231 -9.84 13.99 4.47
C VAL A 231 -10.68 14.28 3.23
N ASP A 232 -10.08 15.01 2.28
CA ASP A 232 -10.69 15.33 0.98
C ASP A 232 -10.42 14.25 -0.07
N PHE A 233 -9.17 13.74 -0.12
CA PHE A 233 -8.72 12.75 -1.08
C PHE A 233 -7.92 11.63 -0.41
N ILE A 234 -8.23 10.38 -0.77
CA ILE A 234 -7.40 9.22 -0.42
C ILE A 234 -6.68 8.77 -1.68
N THR A 235 -5.36 8.62 -1.60
CA THR A 235 -4.54 7.96 -2.63
C THR A 235 -4.05 6.63 -2.10
N ALA A 236 -3.96 5.60 -2.96
CA ALA A 236 -3.47 4.31 -2.50
C ALA A 236 -2.90 3.43 -3.62
N SER A 237 -2.09 2.45 -3.20
CA SER A 237 -1.78 1.24 -3.98
C SER A 237 -2.85 0.18 -3.75
N THR A 238 -3.12 -0.66 -4.76
CA THR A 238 -4.14 -1.71 -4.69
C THR A 238 -3.57 -3.12 -4.46
N HIS A 239 -2.30 -3.26 -4.06
CA HIS A 239 -1.58 -4.55 -4.03
C HIS A 239 -0.71 -4.76 -2.77
N LYS A 240 -0.98 -4.02 -1.68
CA LYS A 240 -0.28 -4.16 -0.40
C LYS A 240 -1.19 -4.84 0.63
N THR A 241 -1.70 -4.10 1.61
CA THR A 241 -2.75 -4.63 2.51
C THR A 241 -4.08 -4.84 1.80
N PHE A 242 -4.38 -4.04 0.77
CA PHE A 242 -5.47 -4.33 -0.15
C PHE A 242 -4.97 -5.37 -1.17
N PRO A 243 -5.54 -6.59 -1.21
CA PRO A 243 -4.95 -7.72 -1.93
C PRO A 243 -5.44 -7.80 -3.39
N GLY A 244 -5.41 -6.70 -4.09
CA GLY A 244 -5.78 -6.60 -5.50
C GLY A 244 -4.59 -6.65 -6.45
N PRO A 245 -4.83 -6.47 -7.76
CA PRO A 245 -3.77 -6.37 -8.76
C PRO A 245 -2.94 -5.10 -8.56
N GLN A 246 -1.70 -5.12 -9.05
CA GLN A 246 -0.87 -3.92 -9.04
C GLN A 246 -1.58 -2.75 -9.72
N GLY A 247 -1.55 -1.60 -9.07
CA GLY A 247 -2.19 -0.38 -9.54
C GLY A 247 -2.34 0.64 -8.42
N GLY A 248 -3.04 1.72 -8.75
CA GLY A 248 -3.41 2.76 -7.81
C GLY A 248 -4.90 3.09 -7.88
N VAL A 249 -5.36 3.82 -6.90
CA VAL A 249 -6.71 4.36 -6.81
C VAL A 249 -6.67 5.73 -6.15
N ILE A 250 -7.57 6.63 -6.58
CA ILE A 250 -7.88 7.88 -5.90
C ILE A 250 -9.36 7.83 -5.52
N LEU A 251 -9.68 8.18 -4.26
CA LEU A 251 -11.03 8.22 -3.74
C LEU A 251 -11.32 9.62 -3.18
N ALA A 252 -12.55 10.12 -3.33
CA ALA A 252 -12.96 11.41 -2.78
C ALA A 252 -14.48 11.49 -2.58
N ASN A 253 -14.91 12.48 -1.81
CA ASN A 253 -16.30 12.85 -1.71
C ASN A 253 -16.57 14.17 -2.43
N CYS A 254 -17.56 14.19 -3.31
CA CYS A 254 -17.96 15.36 -4.10
C CYS A 254 -19.11 16.08 -3.40
N GLU A 255 -18.83 16.75 -2.27
CA GLU A 255 -19.87 17.33 -1.41
C GLU A 255 -20.18 18.80 -1.75
N ASP A 256 -19.20 19.55 -2.23
CA ASP A 256 -19.31 20.98 -2.48
C ASP A 256 -18.57 21.44 -3.76
N GLU A 257 -18.66 22.71 -4.11
CA GLU A 257 -18.03 23.30 -5.31
C GLU A 257 -16.48 23.28 -5.22
N ARG A 258 -15.90 23.36 -4.02
CA ARG A 258 -14.46 23.22 -3.78
C ARG A 258 -14.02 21.81 -4.17
N MET A 259 -14.73 20.78 -3.69
CA MET A 259 -14.43 19.39 -4.02
C MET A 259 -14.65 19.10 -5.51
N LYS A 260 -15.73 19.59 -6.14
CA LYS A 260 -15.94 19.49 -7.59
C LYS A 260 -14.76 20.07 -8.39
N LYS A 261 -14.26 21.24 -7.99
CA LYS A 261 -13.09 21.88 -8.60
C LYS A 261 -11.84 21.03 -8.42
N GLY A 262 -11.58 20.52 -7.22
CA GLY A 262 -10.45 19.63 -6.91
C GLY A 262 -10.49 18.36 -7.76
N ILE A 263 -11.61 17.64 -7.74
CA ILE A 263 -11.83 16.41 -8.51
C ILE A 263 -11.60 16.65 -10.00
N LYS A 264 -12.19 17.72 -10.58
CA LYS A 264 -12.01 18.06 -12.00
C LYS A 264 -10.54 18.30 -12.36
N LYS A 265 -9.75 18.92 -11.48
CA LYS A 265 -8.32 19.14 -11.69
C LYS A 265 -7.50 17.86 -11.52
N VAL A 266 -7.86 17.01 -10.57
CA VAL A 266 -7.24 15.69 -10.38
C VAL A 266 -7.53 14.79 -11.60
N GLN A 267 -8.78 14.72 -12.08
CA GLN A 267 -9.13 14.01 -13.31
C GLN A 267 -8.29 14.47 -14.51
N HIS A 268 -8.16 15.79 -14.68
CA HIS A 268 -7.32 16.35 -15.75
C HIS A 268 -5.84 15.98 -15.56
N ALA A 269 -5.36 15.89 -14.32
CA ALA A 269 -3.99 15.46 -14.05
C ALA A 269 -3.79 13.96 -14.33
N VAL A 270 -4.80 13.11 -14.13
CA VAL A 270 -4.78 11.71 -14.57
C VAL A 270 -4.76 11.65 -16.09
N PHE A 271 -5.76 12.22 -16.74
CA PHE A 271 -5.87 12.27 -18.20
C PHE A 271 -6.19 13.70 -18.65
N PRO A 272 -5.45 14.28 -19.60
CA PRO A 272 -4.37 13.68 -20.40
C PRO A 272 -2.94 13.95 -19.87
N LEU A 273 -2.75 14.48 -18.64
CA LEU A 273 -1.42 14.96 -18.22
C LEU A 273 -0.44 13.84 -17.85
N SER A 274 -0.90 12.75 -17.20
CA SER A 274 -0.01 11.70 -16.71
C SER A 274 -0.29 10.31 -17.30
N ALA A 275 -1.39 10.15 -18.02
CA ALA A 275 -1.72 8.93 -18.75
C ALA A 275 -2.45 9.25 -20.06
N SER A 276 -2.28 8.38 -21.07
CA SER A 276 -3.09 8.39 -22.29
C SER A 276 -4.02 7.18 -22.35
N ASN A 277 -3.53 6.00 -22.06
CA ASN A 277 -4.33 4.78 -21.96
C ASN A 277 -4.34 4.23 -20.53
N THR A 278 -5.29 3.35 -20.23
CA THR A 278 -5.37 2.64 -18.95
C THR A 278 -5.17 1.14 -19.12
N HIS A 279 -4.59 0.48 -18.12
CA HIS A 279 -4.44 -0.98 -18.11
C HIS A 279 -5.77 -1.63 -17.71
N LEU A 280 -6.65 -1.82 -18.70
CA LEU A 280 -8.01 -2.29 -18.50
C LEU A 280 -8.10 -3.72 -17.97
N GLY A 281 -7.16 -4.58 -18.35
CA GLY A 281 -7.16 -6.01 -17.96
C GLY A 281 -7.12 -6.23 -16.46
N ARG A 282 -6.58 -5.29 -15.69
CA ARG A 282 -6.55 -5.38 -14.22
C ARG A 282 -7.88 -5.01 -13.55
N LEU A 283 -8.78 -4.27 -14.23
CA LEU A 283 -9.99 -3.72 -13.59
C LEU A 283 -10.99 -4.79 -13.15
N PRO A 284 -11.27 -5.86 -13.90
CA PRO A 284 -12.13 -6.96 -13.43
C PRO A 284 -11.56 -7.62 -12.17
N ALA A 285 -10.25 -7.82 -12.11
CA ALA A 285 -9.57 -8.38 -10.95
C ALA A 285 -9.58 -7.42 -9.74
N LEU A 286 -9.50 -6.10 -9.96
CA LEU A 286 -9.66 -5.09 -8.93
C LEU A 286 -11.08 -5.14 -8.34
N GLY A 287 -12.11 -5.26 -9.19
CA GLY A 287 -13.49 -5.39 -8.77
C GLY A 287 -13.73 -6.65 -7.94
N LEU A 288 -13.14 -7.78 -8.34
CA LEU A 288 -13.22 -9.03 -7.59
C LEU A 288 -12.50 -8.93 -6.22
N ALA A 289 -11.33 -8.28 -6.17
CA ALA A 289 -10.63 -8.02 -4.91
C ALA A 289 -11.45 -7.08 -3.99
N ALA A 290 -12.16 -6.10 -4.55
CA ALA A 290 -13.06 -5.24 -3.78
C ALA A 290 -14.25 -6.04 -3.19
N LEU A 291 -14.81 -7.00 -3.93
CA LEU A 291 -15.81 -7.93 -3.42
C LEU A 291 -15.26 -8.78 -2.27
N GLU A 292 -14.08 -9.38 -2.43
CA GLU A 292 -13.44 -10.15 -1.36
C GLU A 292 -13.22 -9.29 -0.10
N MET A 293 -12.76 -8.05 -0.26
CA MET A 293 -12.60 -7.13 0.87
C MET A 293 -13.93 -6.76 1.52
N LYS A 294 -15.02 -6.68 0.77
CA LYS A 294 -16.36 -6.49 1.34
C LYS A 294 -16.81 -7.67 2.18
N LEU A 295 -16.48 -8.89 1.76
CA LEU A 295 -16.91 -10.13 2.43
C LEU A 295 -16.00 -10.54 3.59
N TYR A 296 -14.69 -10.44 3.40
CA TYR A 296 -13.69 -11.01 4.31
C TYR A 296 -12.73 -9.96 4.90
N GLY A 297 -12.82 -8.70 4.47
CA GLY A 297 -11.83 -7.68 4.79
C GLY A 297 -11.71 -7.38 6.28
N LYS A 298 -12.81 -7.48 7.03
CA LYS A 298 -12.82 -7.26 8.47
C LYS A 298 -11.99 -8.31 9.21
N GLU A 299 -12.25 -9.58 8.94
CA GLU A 299 -11.53 -10.70 9.55
C GLU A 299 -10.06 -10.69 9.14
N LEU A 300 -9.77 -10.44 7.86
CA LEU A 300 -8.39 -10.32 7.36
C LEU A 300 -7.63 -9.18 8.06
N ALA A 301 -8.21 -8.00 8.14
CA ALA A 301 -7.59 -6.83 8.78
C ALA A 301 -7.34 -7.08 10.26
N LYS A 302 -8.34 -7.60 10.98
CA LYS A 302 -8.24 -7.93 12.40
C LYS A 302 -7.15 -8.96 12.68
N GLN A 303 -7.11 -10.04 11.89
CA GLN A 303 -6.07 -11.08 12.05
C GLN A 303 -4.69 -10.54 11.70
N THR A 304 -4.58 -9.68 10.67
CA THR A 304 -3.31 -9.07 10.27
C THR A 304 -2.72 -8.21 11.40
N ILE A 305 -3.53 -7.37 12.02
CA ILE A 305 -3.11 -6.54 13.16
C ILE A 305 -2.73 -7.43 14.36
N LYS A 306 -3.54 -8.45 14.65
CA LYS A 306 -3.26 -9.40 15.73
C LYS A 306 -1.92 -10.12 15.52
N ASN A 307 -1.64 -10.58 14.31
CA ASN A 307 -0.38 -11.22 13.96
C ASN A 307 0.81 -10.26 14.14
N ALA A 308 0.66 -9.01 13.70
CA ALA A 308 1.69 -7.99 13.91
C ALA A 308 1.96 -7.74 15.41
N GLN A 309 0.92 -7.63 16.23
CA GLN A 309 1.04 -7.44 17.68
C GLN A 309 1.65 -8.67 18.37
N THR A 310 1.28 -9.88 17.97
CA THR A 310 1.87 -11.13 18.50
C THR A 310 3.37 -11.18 18.21
N ALA A 311 3.78 -10.89 16.96
CA ALA A 311 5.18 -10.85 16.61
C ALA A 311 5.95 -9.76 17.37
N ALA A 312 5.36 -8.58 17.51
CA ALA A 312 5.95 -7.47 18.25
C ALA A 312 6.23 -7.84 19.71
N LYS A 313 5.24 -8.43 20.37
CA LYS A 313 5.35 -8.90 21.75
C LYS A 313 6.45 -9.98 21.88
N CYS A 314 6.43 -10.98 21.01
CA CYS A 314 7.42 -12.05 21.01
C CYS A 314 8.86 -11.51 20.83
N LEU A 315 9.08 -10.62 19.86
CA LEU A 315 10.39 -10.01 19.62
C LEU A 315 10.83 -9.16 20.82
N PHE A 316 9.93 -8.36 21.38
CA PHE A 316 10.20 -7.52 22.56
C PHE A 316 10.58 -8.35 23.80
N GLU A 317 9.82 -9.39 24.13
CA GLU A 317 10.09 -10.30 25.25
C GLU A 317 11.42 -11.06 25.07
N ASN A 318 11.87 -11.21 23.83
CA ASN A 318 13.19 -11.77 23.50
C ASN A 318 14.31 -10.72 23.42
N GLY A 319 14.07 -9.49 23.85
CA GLY A 319 15.08 -8.42 23.97
C GLY A 319 15.35 -7.64 22.69
N ILE A 320 14.52 -7.77 21.66
CA ILE A 320 14.60 -6.90 20.49
C ILE A 320 13.85 -5.59 20.77
N LYS A 321 14.50 -4.46 20.51
CA LYS A 321 13.85 -3.15 20.67
C LYS A 321 12.82 -2.93 19.58
N VAL A 322 11.54 -3.09 19.91
CA VAL A 322 10.41 -2.79 19.03
C VAL A 322 9.99 -1.34 19.24
N LEU A 323 9.98 -0.54 18.19
CA LEU A 323 9.54 0.85 18.24
C LEU A 323 8.03 0.89 18.53
N GLY A 324 7.59 1.87 19.35
CA GLY A 324 6.18 2.01 19.74
C GLY A 324 5.71 1.03 20.80
N SER A 325 6.63 0.33 21.50
CA SER A 325 6.27 -0.64 22.55
C SER A 325 5.44 -0.03 23.69
N GLN A 326 5.68 1.25 24.03
CA GLN A 326 4.90 1.99 25.03
C GLN A 326 3.44 2.25 24.60
N ASN A 327 3.16 2.22 23.28
CA ASN A 327 1.84 2.48 22.69
C ASN A 327 1.15 1.20 22.19
N GLY A 328 1.54 0.03 22.70
CA GLY A 328 0.99 -1.28 22.29
C GLY A 328 1.55 -1.81 20.98
N PHE A 329 2.79 -1.40 20.65
CA PHE A 329 3.61 -1.84 19.50
C PHE A 329 3.12 -1.33 18.15
N THR A 330 1.91 -1.66 17.75
CA THR A 330 1.32 -1.26 16.46
C THR A 330 -0.20 -1.41 16.46
N ARG A 331 -0.86 -0.58 15.67
CA ARG A 331 -2.27 -0.71 15.30
C ARG A 331 -2.44 -1.02 13.81
N SER A 332 -1.33 -1.35 13.12
CA SER A 332 -1.31 -1.61 11.69
C SER A 332 -0.77 -3.02 11.38
N HIS A 333 -0.52 -3.29 10.10
CA HIS A 333 0.03 -4.57 9.61
C HIS A 333 1.53 -4.70 9.78
N GLN A 334 2.23 -3.68 10.24
CA GLN A 334 3.69 -3.61 10.24
C GLN A 334 4.27 -3.24 11.60
N LEU A 335 5.50 -3.69 11.83
CA LEU A 335 6.36 -3.24 12.91
C LEU A 335 7.66 -2.67 12.37
N VAL A 336 8.32 -1.88 13.23
CA VAL A 336 9.69 -1.44 13.04
C VAL A 336 10.50 -1.82 14.28
N VAL A 337 11.63 -2.47 14.06
CA VAL A 337 12.53 -2.92 15.12
C VAL A 337 13.93 -2.32 14.95
N ASP A 338 14.55 -1.95 16.06
CA ASP A 338 15.95 -1.52 16.11
C ASP A 338 16.83 -2.74 16.39
N VAL A 339 17.72 -3.03 15.47
CA VAL A 339 18.60 -4.21 15.51
C VAL A 339 20.10 -3.85 15.50
N ARG A 340 20.46 -2.62 15.90
CA ARG A 340 21.86 -2.17 15.96
C ARG A 340 22.74 -3.08 16.81
N GLU A 341 22.23 -3.53 17.94
CA GLU A 341 22.96 -4.40 18.86
C GLU A 341 23.27 -5.79 18.27
N TYR A 342 22.57 -6.16 17.19
CA TYR A 342 22.72 -7.44 16.49
C TYR A 342 23.44 -7.32 15.16
N GLY A 343 24.05 -6.17 14.88
CA GLY A 343 24.84 -5.92 13.68
C GLY A 343 24.15 -5.10 12.59
N GLY A 344 23.01 -4.48 12.88
CA GLY A 344 22.30 -3.56 12.01
C GLY A 344 21.35 -4.20 11.00
N GLY A 345 20.49 -3.36 10.44
CA GLY A 345 19.40 -3.82 9.58
C GLY A 345 19.86 -4.45 8.27
N GLN A 346 20.96 -3.96 7.66
CA GLN A 346 21.47 -4.52 6.42
C GLN A 346 21.91 -5.96 6.60
N LYS A 347 22.81 -6.21 7.57
CA LYS A 347 23.35 -7.55 7.82
C LYS A 347 22.23 -8.54 8.13
N LEU A 348 21.30 -8.15 9.03
CA LEU A 348 20.24 -9.07 9.44
C LEU A 348 19.20 -9.30 8.34
N ALA A 349 18.89 -8.31 7.50
CA ALA A 349 18.00 -8.53 6.36
C ALA A 349 18.56 -9.61 5.42
N PHE A 350 19.87 -9.60 5.10
CA PHE A 350 20.49 -10.65 4.31
C PHE A 350 20.52 -12.01 5.04
N SER A 351 20.89 -12.03 6.31
CA SER A 351 20.91 -13.31 7.06
C SER A 351 19.52 -13.96 7.17
N LEU A 352 18.48 -13.15 7.31
CA LEU A 352 17.09 -13.64 7.33
C LEU A 352 16.64 -14.09 5.93
N GLU A 353 17.02 -13.37 4.87
CA GLU A 353 16.78 -13.78 3.48
C GLU A 353 17.47 -15.12 3.16
N ASP A 354 18.71 -15.32 3.57
CA ASP A 354 19.43 -16.60 3.44
C ASP A 354 18.70 -17.74 4.19
N ALA A 355 18.00 -17.42 5.26
CA ALA A 355 17.11 -18.35 5.98
C ALA A 355 15.68 -18.42 5.39
N HIS A 356 15.43 -17.85 4.20
CA HIS A 356 14.13 -17.80 3.53
C HIS A 356 13.05 -17.00 4.29
N ILE A 357 13.44 -16.07 5.18
CA ILE A 357 12.56 -15.10 5.82
C ILE A 357 12.82 -13.74 5.17
N VAL A 358 11.92 -13.29 4.32
CA VAL A 358 12.13 -12.11 3.47
C VAL A 358 11.41 -10.90 4.05
N LEU A 359 12.18 -9.87 4.39
CA LEU A 359 11.71 -8.59 4.92
C LEU A 359 12.60 -7.45 4.40
N ASN A 360 12.35 -6.20 4.79
CA ASN A 360 13.22 -5.12 4.36
C ASN A 360 13.95 -4.42 5.52
N LYS A 361 15.21 -4.04 5.24
CA LYS A 361 15.94 -3.08 6.07
C LYS A 361 15.27 -1.72 5.99
N ASN A 362 15.29 -0.95 7.09
CA ASN A 362 14.61 0.35 7.18
C ASN A 362 15.40 1.34 8.04
N LEU A 363 15.53 2.58 7.54
CA LEU A 363 16.04 3.67 8.38
C LEU A 363 15.09 3.93 9.53
N LEU A 364 15.63 4.12 10.71
CA LEU A 364 14.89 4.56 11.89
C LEU A 364 14.82 6.08 11.97
N PRO A 365 13.87 6.67 12.71
CA PRO A 365 13.73 8.12 12.78
C PRO A 365 14.98 8.88 13.26
N TYR A 366 15.84 8.21 14.01
CA TYR A 366 17.09 8.76 14.55
C TYR A 366 18.34 8.32 13.76
N ASP A 367 18.19 7.58 12.65
CA ASP A 367 19.31 7.25 11.78
C ASP A 367 19.74 8.45 10.94
N ASN A 368 21.01 8.45 10.53
CA ASN A 368 21.48 9.39 9.54
C ASN A 368 20.81 9.12 8.19
N GLN A 369 19.93 10.01 7.76
CA GLN A 369 19.13 9.88 6.55
C GLN A 369 19.94 9.80 5.24
N HIS A 370 21.24 10.15 5.30
CA HIS A 370 22.15 9.99 4.16
C HIS A 370 22.76 8.58 4.07
N ASN A 371 22.72 7.80 5.16
CA ASN A 371 23.25 6.42 5.20
C ASN A 371 22.17 5.38 4.87
N ARG A 372 21.57 5.46 3.68
CA ARG A 372 20.55 4.51 3.23
C ARG A 372 21.08 3.10 2.98
N GLY A 373 22.40 2.94 2.86
CA GLY A 373 23.06 1.65 2.64
C GLY A 373 23.09 0.77 3.88
N ASP A 374 23.18 1.37 5.07
CA ASP A 374 23.32 0.66 6.36
C ASP A 374 22.34 1.19 7.41
N PRO A 375 21.04 0.91 7.25
CA PRO A 375 20.00 1.30 8.20
C PRO A 375 20.07 0.47 9.48
N SER A 376 19.67 1.08 10.61
CA SER A 376 19.68 0.43 11.91
C SER A 376 18.52 -0.53 12.15
N GLY A 377 17.47 -0.44 11.37
CA GLY A 377 16.21 -1.15 11.63
C GLY A 377 15.79 -2.14 10.55
N LEU A 378 14.79 -2.94 10.93
CA LEU A 378 14.02 -3.77 10.01
C LEU A 378 12.56 -3.32 10.05
N ARG A 379 11.89 -3.32 8.88
CA ARG A 379 10.43 -3.19 8.76
C ARG A 379 9.86 -4.54 8.40
N ILE A 380 8.84 -4.98 9.16
CA ILE A 380 8.26 -6.31 9.08
C ILE A 380 6.76 -6.16 8.86
N GLY A 381 6.20 -6.80 7.83
CA GLY A 381 4.78 -6.75 7.49
C GLY A 381 4.11 -8.12 7.57
N PHE A 382 2.86 -8.16 7.98
CA PHE A 382 2.14 -9.41 8.28
C PHE A 382 0.94 -9.68 7.36
N GLN A 383 0.67 -8.85 6.37
CA GLN A 383 -0.48 -8.98 5.48
C GLN A 383 -0.41 -10.22 4.56
N ASP A 384 0.78 -10.55 4.03
CA ASP A 384 0.98 -11.70 3.15
C ASP A 384 0.80 -13.02 3.92
N VAL A 385 1.54 -13.18 5.02
CA VAL A 385 1.48 -14.40 5.85
C VAL A 385 0.09 -14.61 6.45
N THR A 386 -0.62 -13.54 6.85
CA THR A 386 -2.00 -13.65 7.34
C THR A 386 -2.93 -14.17 6.25
N ARG A 387 -2.79 -13.66 5.02
CA ARG A 387 -3.59 -14.13 3.90
C ARG A 387 -3.27 -15.58 3.50
N ARG A 388 -2.08 -16.06 3.81
CA ARG A 388 -1.69 -17.48 3.71
C ARG A 388 -2.22 -18.34 4.85
N GLY A 389 -2.90 -17.75 5.82
CA GLY A 389 -3.52 -18.47 6.94
C GLY A 389 -2.65 -18.60 8.19
N PHE A 390 -1.54 -17.88 8.29
CA PHE A 390 -0.79 -17.81 9.55
C PHE A 390 -1.67 -17.20 10.63
N ASP A 391 -1.85 -17.95 11.71
CA ASP A 391 -2.45 -17.50 12.96
C ASP A 391 -1.38 -17.10 13.98
N THR A 392 -1.79 -16.80 15.21
CA THR A 392 -0.87 -16.40 16.28
C THR A 392 0.17 -17.47 16.60
N ASP A 393 -0.20 -18.75 16.58
CA ASP A 393 0.71 -19.83 16.91
C ASP A 393 1.80 -20.01 15.82
N ALA A 394 1.41 -19.89 14.57
CA ALA A 394 2.35 -19.88 13.45
C ALA A 394 3.28 -18.66 13.48
N ILE A 395 2.78 -17.50 13.91
CA ILE A 395 3.59 -16.28 14.09
C ILE A 395 4.59 -16.47 15.24
N GLU A 396 4.23 -17.08 16.35
CA GLU A 396 5.16 -17.38 17.45
C GLU A 396 6.27 -18.34 17.00
N GLN A 397 5.93 -19.38 16.22
CA GLN A 397 6.92 -20.27 15.60
C GLN A 397 7.87 -19.51 14.66
N LEU A 398 7.32 -18.64 13.80
CA LEU A 398 8.11 -17.80 12.89
C LEU A 398 9.04 -16.88 13.69
N CYS A 399 8.56 -16.25 14.76
CA CYS A 399 9.38 -15.39 15.62
C CYS A 399 10.51 -16.17 16.27
N SER A 400 10.29 -17.42 16.71
CA SER A 400 11.36 -18.28 17.24
C SER A 400 12.46 -18.51 16.20
N LEU A 401 12.10 -18.83 14.95
CA LEU A 401 13.05 -18.98 13.83
C LEU A 401 13.80 -17.68 13.53
N MET A 402 13.11 -16.54 13.54
CA MET A 402 13.75 -15.23 13.40
C MET A 402 14.78 -14.99 14.53
N MET A 403 14.44 -15.32 15.77
CA MET A 403 15.33 -15.15 16.92
C MET A 403 16.56 -16.07 16.84
N ASP A 404 16.44 -17.27 16.27
CA ASP A 404 17.58 -18.17 16.04
C ASP A 404 18.58 -17.54 15.06
N VAL A 405 18.10 -16.85 14.01
CA VAL A 405 18.95 -16.11 13.08
C VAL A 405 19.53 -14.86 13.74
N ILE A 406 18.69 -14.00 14.33
CA ILE A 406 19.11 -12.71 14.89
C ILE A 406 20.17 -12.88 15.98
N LYS A 407 20.01 -13.89 16.84
CA LYS A 407 20.94 -14.19 17.95
C LYS A 407 22.02 -15.21 17.58
N ALA A 408 22.08 -15.64 16.33
CA ALA A 408 23.02 -16.63 15.83
C ALA A 408 23.05 -17.92 16.69
N LYS A 409 21.87 -18.40 17.14
CA LYS A 409 21.74 -19.60 17.99
C LYS A 409 21.90 -20.88 17.18
N ARG A 410 21.55 -20.86 15.89
CA ARG A 410 21.60 -22.00 14.98
C ARG A 410 22.21 -21.57 13.64
N SER A 411 22.68 -22.54 12.86
CA SER A 411 23.17 -22.25 11.50
C SER A 411 22.02 -21.80 10.59
N ILE A 412 22.29 -20.91 9.65
CA ILE A 412 21.30 -20.40 8.67
C ILE A 412 20.65 -21.57 7.90
N SER A 413 21.44 -22.58 7.51
CA SER A 413 20.93 -23.73 6.75
C SER A 413 19.97 -24.63 7.54
N GLU A 414 20.12 -24.72 8.86
CA GLU A 414 19.18 -25.46 9.73
C GLU A 414 17.87 -24.68 9.86
N VAL A 415 17.96 -23.35 10.11
CA VAL A 415 16.77 -22.49 10.21
C VAL A 415 16.03 -22.46 8.87
N GLN A 416 16.72 -22.36 7.75
CA GLN A 416 16.12 -22.38 6.41
C GLN A 416 15.24 -23.61 6.18
N LYS A 417 15.71 -24.81 6.58
CA LYS A 417 14.91 -26.05 6.45
C LYS A 417 13.61 -25.98 7.24
N ASP A 418 13.66 -25.45 8.47
CA ASP A 418 12.48 -25.31 9.30
C ASP A 418 11.53 -24.22 8.79
N VAL A 419 12.06 -23.12 8.22
CA VAL A 419 11.27 -22.10 7.56
C VAL A 419 10.52 -22.67 6.35
N ILE A 420 11.19 -23.43 5.50
CA ILE A 420 10.54 -24.10 4.35
C ILE A 420 9.45 -25.05 4.83
N LYS A 421 9.74 -25.85 5.87
CA LYS A 421 8.76 -26.78 6.46
C LYS A 421 7.55 -26.04 7.03
N LEU A 422 7.77 -24.94 7.77
CA LEU A 422 6.68 -24.11 8.29
C LEU A 422 5.86 -23.53 7.14
N ARG A 423 6.51 -22.97 6.11
CA ARG A 423 5.87 -22.37 4.94
C ARG A 423 4.96 -23.37 4.20
N GLN A 424 5.38 -24.65 4.10
CA GLN A 424 4.63 -25.70 3.40
C GLN A 424 3.29 -26.04 4.07
N ASN A 425 3.08 -25.69 5.34
CA ASN A 425 1.79 -25.89 6.00
C ASN A 425 0.74 -24.81 5.61
N PHE A 426 1.15 -23.75 4.88
CA PHE A 426 0.33 -22.59 4.57
C PHE A 426 0.29 -22.31 3.06
N ASN A 427 -0.18 -23.28 2.28
CA ASN A 427 -0.23 -23.22 0.81
C ASN A 427 -1.53 -22.61 0.26
N GLU A 428 -2.61 -22.65 1.04
CA GLU A 428 -3.90 -22.08 0.63
C GLU A 428 -3.96 -20.58 0.96
N ILE A 429 -4.51 -19.81 0.04
CA ILE A 429 -4.82 -18.41 0.27
C ILE A 429 -6.20 -18.32 0.94
N LYS A 430 -6.23 -17.70 2.13
CA LYS A 430 -7.47 -17.47 2.89
C LYS A 430 -8.08 -16.11 2.57
N TYR A 431 -9.30 -15.86 3.05
CA TYR A 431 -10.01 -14.59 2.91
C TYR A 431 -10.24 -14.15 1.45
N GLY A 432 -10.49 -15.13 0.56
CA GLY A 432 -10.79 -14.90 -0.86
C GLY A 432 -11.26 -16.17 -1.53
N PHE A 433 -11.77 -16.03 -2.75
CA PHE A 433 -12.26 -17.14 -3.54
C PHE A 433 -11.10 -17.94 -4.17
N GLN A 434 -11.29 -19.25 -4.31
CA GLN A 434 -10.31 -20.14 -4.92
C GLN A 434 -10.43 -20.17 -6.46
N SER A 435 -11.55 -19.70 -7.02
CA SER A 435 -11.75 -19.56 -8.47
C SER A 435 -12.79 -18.50 -8.81
N VAL A 436 -12.78 -18.01 -10.04
CA VAL A 436 -13.82 -17.12 -10.57
C VAL A 436 -15.19 -17.84 -10.61
N SER A 437 -15.20 -19.15 -10.80
CA SER A 437 -16.43 -19.96 -10.77
C SER A 437 -17.06 -19.95 -9.37
N GLU A 438 -16.26 -20.13 -8.31
CA GLU A 438 -16.73 -20.04 -6.93
C GLU A 438 -17.31 -18.66 -6.61
N ALA A 439 -16.63 -17.59 -7.05
CA ALA A 439 -17.14 -16.23 -6.88
C ALA A 439 -18.49 -16.03 -7.58
N LYS A 440 -18.65 -16.53 -8.80
CA LYS A 440 -19.93 -16.48 -9.54
C LYS A 440 -21.03 -17.26 -8.85
N GLU A 441 -20.75 -18.46 -8.35
CA GLU A 441 -21.70 -19.27 -7.59
C GLU A 441 -22.14 -18.56 -6.32
N HIS A 442 -21.18 -17.96 -5.59
CA HIS A 442 -21.51 -17.16 -4.42
C HIS A 442 -22.47 -16.02 -4.76
N LEU A 443 -22.16 -15.24 -5.81
CA LEU A 443 -22.97 -14.10 -6.24
C LEU A 443 -24.36 -14.51 -6.77
N SER A 444 -24.49 -15.66 -7.41
CA SER A 444 -25.76 -16.14 -7.95
C SER A 444 -26.84 -16.39 -6.88
N LYS A 445 -26.45 -16.45 -5.61
CA LYS A 445 -27.37 -16.55 -4.46
C LYS A 445 -28.07 -15.22 -4.11
N TYR A 446 -27.63 -14.12 -4.70
CA TYR A 446 -28.12 -12.76 -4.41
C TYR A 446 -28.72 -12.06 -5.64
N VAL A 447 -28.68 -12.71 -6.81
CA VAL A 447 -29.22 -12.23 -8.08
C VAL A 447 -30.25 -13.22 -8.59
#